data_9e88eb51b075e3f8aeb8e816003247d6
#
_entry.id   9e88eb51b075e3f8aeb8e816003247d6
#
_cell.length_a   1.000
_cell.length_b   1.000
_cell.length_c   1.000
_cell.angle_alpha   90.00
_cell.angle_beta   90.00
_cell.angle_gamma   90.00
#
_symmetry.space_group_name_H-M   'P 1'
#
loop_
_entity.id
_entity.type
_entity.pdbx_description
1 polymer ?
#
loop_
_entity_poly.entity_id
_entity_poly.type
_entity_poly.pdbx_seq_one_letter_code
_entity_poly.pdbx_strand_id
1 'polypeptide(L)'
;MYGVKSSANRELIDVLTHGNRGESFVFEGWRWNAGEGMEELSERFRDPVLSDLRVIFASGVRAEAYPLLLRNLYRGGTLEFVGRVPADTKELSFSLRGLNGADAYEGFFRLPFEFAPSDPSVAVLWQAESDIARKTGAR
;
A
#
# COMPACT_ATOMS: atom_id res chain seq x y z
N MET A 1 10.30 -7.12 8.67
CA MET A 1 11.36 -6.50 9.51
C MET A 1 10.74 -6.09 10.84
N TYR A 2 11.43 -6.25 11.94
CA TYR A 2 10.94 -5.87 13.28
C TYR A 2 11.97 -5.01 14.02
N GLY A 3 11.52 -4.18 14.93
CA GLY A 3 12.38 -3.33 15.74
C GLY A 3 11.88 -3.17 17.18
N VAL A 4 12.76 -2.78 18.08
CA VAL A 4 12.45 -2.55 19.49
C VAL A 4 12.15 -1.06 19.72
N LYS A 5 11.13 -0.78 20.51
CA LYS A 5 10.45 0.51 20.71
C LYS A 5 11.33 1.77 20.81
N SER A 6 12.47 1.71 21.47
CA SER A 6 13.28 2.90 21.79
C SER A 6 14.39 3.22 20.79
N SER A 7 14.73 2.28 19.91
CA SER A 7 15.87 2.39 18.99
C SER A 7 15.56 2.07 17.54
N ALA A 8 14.33 1.67 17.24
CA ALA A 8 13.92 1.35 15.87
C ALA A 8 13.80 2.63 15.05
N ASN A 9 14.61 2.74 14.01
CA ASN A 9 14.42 3.79 13.00
C ASN A 9 13.22 3.41 12.12
N ARG A 10 12.02 3.90 12.50
CA ARG A 10 10.77 3.61 11.80
C ARG A 10 10.82 4.06 10.36
N GLU A 11 11.37 5.24 10.09
CA GLU A 11 11.47 5.77 8.72
C GLU A 11 12.30 4.83 7.82
N LEU A 12 13.42 4.32 8.32
CA LEU A 12 14.24 3.35 7.58
C LEU A 12 13.49 2.03 7.36
N ILE A 13 12.80 1.53 8.38
CA ILE A 13 12.02 0.30 8.29
C ILE A 13 10.92 0.46 7.24
N ASP A 14 10.18 1.57 7.27
CA ASP A 14 9.10 1.84 6.33
C ASP A 14 9.61 1.99 4.90
N VAL A 15 10.71 2.70 4.68
CA VAL A 15 11.33 2.82 3.34
C VAL A 15 11.77 1.45 2.80
N LEU A 16 12.42 0.63 3.62
CA LEU A 16 12.87 -0.70 3.20
C LEU A 16 11.71 -1.66 2.94
N THR A 17 10.68 -1.66 3.78
CA THR A 17 9.52 -2.52 3.59
C THR A 17 8.67 -2.08 2.41
N HIS A 18 8.50 -0.77 2.23
CA HIS A 18 7.78 -0.21 1.09
C HIS A 18 8.45 -0.58 -0.24
N GLY A 19 9.76 -0.40 -0.35
CA GLY A 19 10.52 -0.77 -1.55
C GLY A 19 10.46 -2.26 -1.89
N ASN A 20 10.23 -3.12 -0.90
CA ASN A 20 10.12 -4.57 -1.05
C ASN A 20 8.67 -5.10 -1.00
N ARG A 21 7.67 -4.22 -1.08
CA ARG A 21 6.23 -4.57 -1.04
C ARG A 21 5.82 -5.35 0.23
N GLY A 22 6.59 -5.15 1.31
CA GLY A 22 6.37 -5.78 2.61
C GLY A 22 5.54 -4.91 3.54
N GLU A 23 5.32 -5.40 4.73
CA GLU A 23 4.75 -4.65 5.84
C GLU A 23 5.77 -4.49 6.97
N SER A 24 5.70 -3.37 7.69
CA SER A 24 6.49 -3.14 8.88
C SER A 24 5.65 -3.38 10.13
N PHE A 25 6.24 -4.05 11.11
CA PHE A 25 5.62 -4.28 12.40
C PHE A 25 6.56 -3.81 13.50
N VAL A 26 6.02 -3.03 14.42
CA VAL A 26 6.75 -2.60 15.61
C VAL A 26 6.03 -3.17 16.82
N PHE A 27 6.67 -4.07 17.51
CA PHE A 27 6.14 -4.67 18.73
C PHE A 27 6.53 -3.82 19.92
N GLU A 28 5.55 -3.49 20.75
CA GLU A 28 5.73 -2.71 21.96
C GLU A 28 5.50 -3.62 23.18
N GLY A 29 6.55 -3.81 23.99
CA GLY A 29 6.45 -4.40 25.31
C GLY A 29 7.24 -5.70 25.57
N TRP A 30 7.49 -5.98 26.87
CA TRP A 30 8.26 -7.10 27.39
C TRP A 30 7.53 -8.47 27.38
N ARG A 31 6.23 -8.47 27.06
CA ARG A 31 5.38 -9.66 27.16
C ARG A 31 5.12 -10.37 25.84
N TRP A 32 5.79 -9.95 24.80
CA TRP A 32 5.62 -10.60 23.52
C TRP A 32 6.37 -11.93 23.50
N ASN A 33 5.63 -13.02 23.37
CA ASN A 33 6.23 -14.31 23.07
C ASN A 33 6.63 -14.31 21.60
N ALA A 34 7.92 -14.10 21.35
CA ALA A 34 8.47 -13.99 20.00
C ALA A 34 8.11 -15.19 19.11
N GLY A 35 8.01 -16.38 19.67
CA GLY A 35 7.64 -17.59 18.94
C GLY A 35 6.22 -17.55 18.42
N GLU A 36 5.24 -17.31 19.28
CA GLU A 36 3.80 -17.26 18.90
C GLU A 36 3.52 -16.13 17.93
N GLY A 37 4.07 -14.94 18.16
CA GLY A 37 3.88 -13.81 17.27
C GLY A 37 4.51 -14.01 15.90
N MET A 38 5.67 -14.68 15.80
CA MET A 38 6.29 -15.01 14.52
C MET A 38 5.52 -16.09 13.77
N GLU A 39 4.93 -17.05 14.47
CA GLU A 39 4.07 -18.08 13.87
C GLU A 39 2.80 -17.47 13.30
N GLU A 40 2.11 -16.63 14.06
CA GLU A 40 0.92 -15.88 13.60
C GLU A 40 1.25 -15.01 12.37
N LEU A 41 2.36 -14.26 12.39
CA LEU A 41 2.80 -13.48 11.24
C LEU A 41 3.14 -14.36 10.05
N SER A 42 3.83 -15.48 10.27
CA SER A 42 4.18 -16.42 9.20
C SER A 42 2.94 -16.99 8.53
N GLU A 43 1.93 -17.37 9.29
CA GLU A 43 0.67 -17.86 8.76
C GLU A 43 -0.10 -16.77 7.98
N ARG A 44 -0.16 -15.56 8.54
CA ARG A 44 -0.84 -14.43 7.91
C ARG A 44 -0.22 -14.04 6.56
N PHE A 45 1.10 -14.13 6.41
CA PHE A 45 1.84 -13.69 5.23
C PHE A 45 2.38 -14.84 4.36
N ARG A 46 1.92 -16.08 4.58
CA ARG A 46 2.41 -17.24 3.84
C ARG A 46 2.07 -17.17 2.36
N ASP A 47 0.78 -16.95 2.05
CA ASP A 47 0.27 -17.06 0.70
C ASP A 47 -0.53 -15.80 0.33
N PRO A 48 0.03 -14.89 -0.47
CA PRO A 48 -0.71 -13.75 -0.95
C PRO A 48 -1.83 -14.19 -1.90
N VAL A 49 -3.01 -13.64 -1.70
CA VAL A 49 -4.16 -13.82 -2.61
C VAL A 49 -3.88 -13.12 -3.94
N LEU A 50 -3.28 -11.92 -3.86
CA LEU A 50 -2.83 -11.18 -5.03
C LEU A 50 -1.43 -10.61 -4.78
N SER A 51 -0.58 -10.70 -5.79
CA SER A 51 0.79 -10.17 -5.77
C SER A 51 1.07 -9.31 -7.01
N ASP A 52 2.19 -8.61 -7.01
CA ASP A 52 2.62 -7.74 -8.11
C ASP A 52 1.59 -6.70 -8.55
N LEU A 53 0.83 -6.20 -7.59
CA LEU A 53 -0.29 -5.32 -7.83
C LEU A 53 0.13 -3.93 -8.29
N ARG A 54 -0.57 -3.44 -9.33
CA ARG A 54 -0.41 -2.09 -9.89
C ARG A 54 -1.77 -1.48 -10.21
N VAL A 55 -1.89 -0.19 -9.94
CA VAL A 55 -3.03 0.60 -10.39
C VAL A 55 -2.75 1.14 -11.78
N ILE A 56 -3.65 0.95 -12.71
CA ILE A 56 -3.57 1.47 -14.08
C ILE A 56 -4.83 2.28 -14.36
N PHE A 57 -4.64 3.58 -14.54
CA PHE A 57 -5.75 4.48 -14.87
C PHE A 57 -6.17 4.32 -16.33
N ALA A 58 -7.46 4.54 -16.59
CA ALA A 58 -7.98 4.54 -17.95
C ALA A 58 -7.32 5.62 -18.80
N SER A 59 -7.22 5.38 -20.10
CA SER A 59 -6.62 6.34 -21.03
C SER A 59 -7.34 7.69 -20.97
N GLY A 60 -6.55 8.76 -20.89
CA GLY A 60 -7.06 10.13 -20.75
C GLY A 60 -7.36 10.60 -19.33
N VAL A 61 -7.30 9.73 -18.35
CA VAL A 61 -7.42 10.10 -16.92
C VAL A 61 -6.09 10.67 -16.44
N ARG A 62 -6.11 11.91 -15.98
CA ARG A 62 -4.96 12.56 -15.34
C ARG A 62 -5.02 12.27 -13.84
N ALA A 63 -4.52 11.12 -13.45
CA ALA A 63 -4.47 10.74 -12.05
C ALA A 63 -3.07 10.24 -11.69
N GLU A 64 -2.69 10.48 -10.46
CA GLU A 64 -1.48 9.95 -9.83
C GLU A 64 -1.89 9.15 -8.61
N ALA A 65 -1.27 8.00 -8.37
CA ALA A 65 -1.51 7.21 -7.17
C ALA A 65 -0.20 6.74 -6.55
N TYR A 66 -0.19 6.66 -5.24
CA TYR A 66 0.91 6.13 -4.45
C TYR A 66 0.38 5.14 -3.40
N PRO A 67 1.16 4.09 -3.08
CA PRO A 67 2.41 3.70 -3.72
C PRO A 67 2.22 3.25 -5.17
N LEU A 68 3.22 3.45 -6.02
CA LEU A 68 3.20 3.00 -7.42
C LEU A 68 3.16 1.48 -7.54
N LEU A 69 3.79 0.79 -6.60
CA LEU A 69 3.78 -0.64 -6.44
C LEU A 69 3.03 -0.97 -5.16
N LEU A 70 1.85 -1.51 -5.30
CA LEU A 70 1.05 -1.92 -4.15
C LEU A 70 1.69 -3.14 -3.47
N ARG A 71 1.52 -3.21 -2.15
CA ARG A 71 1.91 -4.40 -1.38
C ARG A 71 1.07 -5.61 -1.80
N ASN A 72 1.56 -6.79 -1.47
CA ASN A 72 0.80 -8.01 -1.68
C ASN A 72 -0.48 -8.00 -0.84
N LEU A 73 -1.58 -8.49 -1.41
CA LEU A 73 -2.84 -8.65 -0.71
C LEU A 73 -2.92 -10.06 -0.14
N TYR A 74 -3.07 -10.13 1.17
CA TYR A 74 -3.28 -11.38 1.89
C TYR A 74 -4.75 -11.56 2.26
N ARG A 75 -5.15 -12.77 2.60
CA ARG A 75 -6.53 -13.09 3.00
C ARG A 75 -6.98 -12.23 4.19
N GLY A 76 -8.11 -11.56 4.04
CA GLY A 76 -8.64 -10.64 5.05
C GLY A 76 -7.92 -9.30 5.14
N GLY A 77 -6.93 -9.05 4.30
CA GLY A 77 -6.22 -7.78 4.21
C GLY A 77 -6.97 -6.76 3.36
N THR A 78 -6.50 -5.52 3.42
CA THR A 78 -7.02 -4.39 2.64
C THR A 78 -5.87 -3.76 1.86
N LEU A 79 -6.15 -3.37 0.62
CA LEU A 79 -5.24 -2.55 -0.19
C LEU A 79 -5.62 -1.08 -0.02
N GLU A 80 -4.65 -0.30 0.37
CA GLU A 80 -4.79 1.15 0.51
C GLU A 80 -3.83 1.85 -0.43
N PHE A 81 -4.34 2.83 -1.12
CA PHE A 81 -3.52 3.77 -1.90
C PHE A 81 -4.17 5.13 -1.89
N VAL A 82 -3.38 6.15 -2.00
CA VAL A 82 -3.83 7.53 -2.09
C VAL A 82 -3.53 8.07 -3.47
N GLY A 83 -4.38 8.95 -3.94
CA GLY A 83 -4.24 9.49 -5.28
C GLY A 83 -4.62 10.95 -5.38
N ARG A 84 -4.19 11.55 -6.48
CA ARG A 84 -4.53 12.90 -6.86
C ARG A 84 -5.22 12.87 -8.21
N VAL A 85 -6.37 13.52 -8.29
CA VAL A 85 -7.13 13.70 -9.52
C VAL A 85 -7.45 15.18 -9.74
N PRO A 86 -7.66 15.63 -11.00
CA PRO A 86 -8.16 16.98 -11.27
C PRO A 86 -9.47 17.26 -10.54
N ALA A 87 -9.68 18.51 -10.13
CA ALA A 87 -10.85 18.91 -9.35
C ALA A 87 -12.18 18.77 -10.11
N ASP A 88 -12.14 18.71 -11.42
CA ASP A 88 -13.30 18.52 -12.30
C ASP A 88 -13.60 17.05 -12.60
N THR A 89 -12.87 16.12 -12.02
CA THR A 89 -13.07 14.68 -12.21
C THR A 89 -14.37 14.24 -11.56
N LYS A 90 -15.31 13.78 -12.35
CA LYS A 90 -16.61 13.27 -11.86
C LYS A 90 -16.59 11.78 -11.57
N GLU A 91 -15.74 11.05 -12.26
CA GLU A 91 -15.61 9.61 -12.13
C GLU A 91 -14.15 9.20 -12.37
N LEU A 92 -13.65 8.29 -11.56
CA LEU A 92 -12.34 7.67 -11.73
C LEU A 92 -12.51 6.23 -12.17
N SER A 93 -11.99 5.89 -13.34
CA SER A 93 -11.93 4.52 -13.82
C SER A 93 -10.49 4.05 -13.85
N PHE A 94 -10.23 2.90 -13.22
CA PHE A 94 -8.91 2.26 -13.19
C PHE A 94 -9.03 0.75 -13.21
N SER A 95 -7.95 0.07 -13.58
CA SER A 95 -7.80 -1.37 -13.37
C SER A 95 -6.72 -1.64 -12.32
N LEU A 96 -6.93 -2.70 -11.57
CA LEU A 96 -5.93 -3.30 -10.68
C LEU A 96 -5.41 -4.55 -11.37
N ARG A 97 -4.14 -4.56 -11.74
CA ARG A 97 -3.47 -5.70 -12.38
C ARG A 97 -2.46 -6.30 -11.43
N GLY A 98 -2.31 -7.62 -11.52
CA GLY A 98 -1.37 -8.37 -10.71
C GLY A 98 -1.40 -9.86 -11.01
N LEU A 99 -1.02 -10.67 -10.04
CA LEU A 99 -1.02 -12.11 -10.11
C LEU A 99 -1.85 -12.73 -8.99
N ASN A 100 -2.61 -13.78 -9.31
CA ASN A 100 -3.23 -14.70 -8.37
C ASN A 100 -2.48 -16.04 -8.51
N GLY A 101 -1.50 -16.27 -7.64
CA GLY A 101 -0.53 -17.33 -7.84
C GLY A 101 0.26 -17.13 -9.14
N ALA A 102 0.14 -18.02 -10.12
CA ALA A 102 0.75 -17.90 -11.44
C ALA A 102 -0.15 -17.25 -12.50
N ASP A 103 -1.42 -17.06 -12.21
CA ASP A 103 -2.40 -16.55 -13.16
C ASP A 103 -2.48 -15.02 -13.15
N ALA A 104 -2.63 -14.43 -14.33
CA ALA A 104 -2.83 -12.99 -14.44
C ALA A 104 -4.18 -12.59 -13.86
N TYR A 105 -4.17 -11.56 -13.02
CA TYR A 105 -5.35 -10.95 -12.45
C TYR A 105 -5.56 -9.55 -13.03
N GLU A 106 -6.79 -9.23 -13.40
CA GLU A 106 -7.22 -7.88 -13.75
C GLU A 106 -8.62 -7.62 -13.22
N GLY A 107 -8.75 -6.61 -12.35
CA GLY A 107 -10.02 -6.13 -11.82
C GLY A 107 -10.28 -4.69 -12.30
N PHE A 108 -11.50 -4.40 -12.76
CA PHE A 108 -11.89 -3.06 -13.21
C PHE A 108 -12.73 -2.38 -12.15
N PHE A 109 -12.42 -1.12 -11.88
CA PHE A 109 -13.06 -0.32 -10.86
C PHE A 109 -13.51 1.01 -11.45
N ARG A 110 -14.68 1.45 -11.00
CA ARG A 110 -15.26 2.72 -11.35
C ARG A 110 -15.79 3.39 -10.10
N LEU A 111 -15.26 4.54 -9.77
CA LEU A 111 -15.57 5.29 -8.57
C LEU A 111 -16.17 6.63 -8.95
N PRO A 112 -17.48 6.88 -8.69
CA PRO A 112 -18.02 8.21 -8.79
C PRO A 112 -17.44 9.10 -7.69
N PHE A 113 -17.05 10.32 -8.02
CA PHE A 113 -16.67 11.31 -7.05
C PHE A 113 -17.89 12.18 -6.70
N GLU A 114 -18.34 12.04 -5.47
CA GLU A 114 -19.13 13.07 -4.83
C GLU A 114 -18.14 13.99 -4.10
N PHE A 115 -18.29 15.30 -4.29
CA PHE A 115 -17.42 16.28 -3.63
C PHE A 115 -17.56 16.12 -2.11
N ALA A 116 -16.62 15.40 -1.51
CA ALA A 116 -16.43 15.41 -0.07
C ALA A 116 -15.49 16.57 0.29
N PRO A 117 -15.69 17.22 1.44
CA PRO A 117 -14.72 18.19 1.94
C PRO A 117 -13.34 17.51 2.03
N SER A 118 -12.30 18.21 1.59
CA SER A 118 -10.94 17.67 1.61
C SER A 118 -10.54 17.33 3.04
N ASP A 119 -10.25 16.08 3.30
CA ASP A 119 -9.66 15.64 4.56
C ASP A 119 -8.16 15.99 4.55
N PRO A 120 -7.68 16.88 5.45
CA PRO A 120 -6.27 17.23 5.50
C PRO A 120 -5.34 16.02 5.73
N SER A 121 -5.83 14.97 6.38
CA SER A 121 -5.05 13.75 6.64
C SER A 121 -4.69 13.02 5.34
N VAL A 122 -5.58 13.02 4.35
CA VAL A 122 -5.32 12.42 3.04
C VAL A 122 -4.22 13.18 2.30
N ALA A 123 -4.17 14.51 2.40
CA ALA A 123 -3.11 15.32 1.80
C ALA A 123 -1.75 15.01 2.43
N VAL A 124 -1.70 14.81 3.75
CA VAL A 124 -0.47 14.42 4.47
C VAL A 124 -0.01 13.03 4.04
N LEU A 125 -0.92 12.07 3.95
CA LEU A 125 -0.62 10.71 3.46
C LEU A 125 -0.07 10.75 2.04
N TRP A 126 -0.72 11.49 1.14
CA TRP A 126 -0.25 11.63 -0.24
C TRP A 126 1.16 12.22 -0.32
N GLN A 127 1.45 13.23 0.50
CA GLN A 127 2.77 13.85 0.56
C GLN A 127 3.82 12.84 1.04
N ALA A 128 3.53 12.10 2.12
CA ALA A 128 4.43 11.10 2.67
C ALA A 128 4.75 10.00 1.65
N GLU A 129 3.74 9.43 1.00
CA GLU A 129 3.88 8.38 -0.01
C GLU A 129 4.65 8.87 -1.25
N SER A 130 4.38 10.10 -1.72
CA SER A 130 5.07 10.68 -2.85
C SER A 130 6.55 10.96 -2.54
N ASP A 131 6.88 11.34 -1.31
CA ASP A 131 8.25 11.56 -0.87
C ASP A 131 9.03 10.24 -0.76
N ILE A 132 8.39 9.17 -0.27
CA ILE A 132 8.96 7.82 -0.26
C ILE A 132 9.25 7.36 -1.69
N ALA A 133 8.29 7.48 -2.59
CA ALA A 133 8.47 7.09 -3.99
C ALA A 133 9.65 7.83 -4.66
N ARG A 134 9.81 9.13 -4.39
CA ARG A 134 10.95 9.91 -4.88
C ARG A 134 12.29 9.44 -4.29
N LYS A 135 12.34 9.14 -3.00
CA LYS A 135 13.54 8.65 -2.31
C LYS A 135 13.96 7.24 -2.77
N THR A 136 12.98 6.38 -3.08
CA THR A 136 13.24 5.01 -3.53
C THR A 136 13.50 4.90 -5.03
N GLY A 137 13.35 5.99 -5.80
CA GLY A 137 13.54 5.97 -7.25
C GLY A 137 12.46 5.17 -7.98
N ALA A 138 11.34 4.86 -7.34
CA ALA A 138 10.21 4.22 -7.97
C ALA A 138 9.60 5.17 -9.03
N ARG A 139 9.71 4.78 -10.30
CA ARG A 139 9.11 5.45 -11.46
C ARG A 139 8.10 4.53 -12.14
#